data_032877e32bb896cf5636e5a50326ca46
#
_entry.id   032877e32bb896cf5636e5a50326ca46
#
_cell.length_a   1.000
_cell.length_b   1.000
_cell.length_c   1.000
_cell.angle_alpha   90.00
_cell.angle_beta   90.00
_cell.angle_gamma   90.00
#
_symmetry.space_group_name_H-M   'P 1'
#
loop_
_entity.id
_entity.type
_entity.pdbx_description
1 polymer ?
#
loop_
_entity_poly.entity_id
_entity_poly.type
_entity_poly.pdbx_seq_one_letter_code
_entity_poly.pdbx_strand_id
1 'polypeptide(L)'
;MVKAQSGNVWTEKATVMTERDMERVLRRIAVEIVERNKGLDDVVLLGIQRRGVHLAARLREIFKAEEKVKVPAGELDITLYRDDISTLADQPVVHSTSIPGDITGKRVVLVDDVLFTGRTIRAALDAITDLGRPERVQLAVLVDRGHRELPIAADYV
;
A
#
# COMPACT_ATOMS: atom_id res chain seq x y z
N MET A 1 -4.83 15.64 -0.35
CA MET A 1 -5.38 16.71 0.48
C MET A 1 -4.96 16.51 1.92
N VAL A 2 -4.32 17.48 2.51
CA VAL A 2 -3.89 17.39 3.91
C VAL A 2 -4.77 18.34 4.72
N LYS A 3 -5.41 17.79 5.75
CA LYS A 3 -6.20 18.56 6.70
C LYS A 3 -5.56 18.50 8.07
N ALA A 4 -5.55 19.61 8.76
CA ALA A 4 -5.08 19.68 10.13
C ALA A 4 -6.22 20.14 11.02
N GLN A 5 -6.26 19.59 12.21
CA GLN A 5 -7.25 19.99 13.19
C GLN A 5 -6.69 21.16 14.01
N SER A 6 -7.48 22.20 14.14
CA SER A 6 -7.21 23.33 15.00
C SER A 6 -8.39 23.47 15.95
N GLY A 7 -8.21 23.08 17.20
CA GLY A 7 -9.31 22.98 18.16
C GLY A 7 -10.32 21.93 17.69
N ASN A 8 -11.58 22.27 17.64
CA ASN A 8 -12.65 21.39 17.16
C ASN A 8 -13.00 21.63 15.70
N VAL A 9 -12.18 22.39 15.00
CA VAL A 9 -12.44 22.75 13.61
C VAL A 9 -11.35 22.19 12.72
N TRP A 10 -11.76 21.45 11.71
CA TRP A 10 -10.85 20.96 10.69
C TRP A 10 -10.54 22.09 9.71
N THR A 11 -9.28 22.41 9.57
CA THR A 11 -8.81 23.42 8.64
C THR A 11 -7.93 22.77 7.60
N GLU A 12 -8.22 23.04 6.34
CA GLU A 12 -7.38 22.60 5.25
C GLU A 12 -6.12 23.48 5.23
N LYS A 13 -4.96 22.88 5.50
CA LYS A 13 -3.68 23.58 5.49
C LYS A 13 -3.04 23.63 4.11
N ALA A 14 -3.14 22.53 3.38
CA ALA A 14 -2.57 22.44 2.05
C ALA A 14 -3.21 21.29 1.30
N THR A 15 -3.33 21.46 0.01
CA THR A 15 -3.66 20.37 -0.89
C THR A 15 -2.35 19.84 -1.42
N VAL A 16 -1.95 18.67 -0.96
CA VAL A 16 -0.72 18.01 -1.43
C VAL A 16 -0.93 17.48 -2.84
N MET A 17 -2.14 17.02 -3.12
CA MET A 17 -2.45 16.35 -4.37
C MET A 17 -3.92 16.47 -4.67
N THR A 18 -4.25 16.92 -5.88
CA THR A 18 -5.62 16.94 -6.37
C THR A 18 -6.00 15.55 -6.86
N GLU A 19 -7.29 15.31 -7.10
CA GLU A 19 -7.77 14.07 -7.70
C GLU A 19 -7.10 13.82 -9.07
N ARG A 20 -6.91 14.87 -9.83
CA ARG A 20 -6.23 14.80 -11.13
C ARG A 20 -4.76 14.46 -10.99
N ASP A 21 -4.09 15.03 -10.00
CA ASP A 21 -2.69 14.72 -9.71
C ASP A 21 -2.55 13.27 -9.27
N MET A 22 -3.47 12.79 -8.45
CA MET A 22 -3.50 11.41 -7.98
C MET A 22 -3.62 10.44 -9.17
N GLU A 23 -4.51 10.74 -10.10
CA GLU A 23 -4.68 9.94 -11.31
C GLU A 23 -3.37 9.87 -12.11
N ARG A 24 -2.69 10.98 -12.29
CA ARG A 24 -1.42 11.03 -13.01
C ARG A 24 -0.33 10.22 -12.30
N VAL A 25 -0.25 10.35 -10.99
CA VAL A 25 0.73 9.60 -10.19
C VAL A 25 0.48 8.10 -10.31
N LEU A 26 -0.77 7.67 -10.21
CA LEU A 26 -1.11 6.26 -10.31
C LEU A 26 -0.80 5.70 -11.70
N ARG A 27 -1.05 6.46 -12.77
CA ARG A 27 -0.69 6.05 -14.13
C ARG A 27 0.82 5.91 -14.29
N ARG A 28 1.58 6.84 -13.75
CA ARG A 28 3.05 6.79 -13.78
C ARG A 28 3.55 5.57 -12.99
N ILE A 29 3.03 5.37 -11.80
CA ILE A 29 3.39 4.22 -10.96
C ILE A 29 3.09 2.91 -11.70
N ALA A 30 1.94 2.82 -12.36
CA ALA A 30 1.57 1.64 -13.12
C ALA A 30 2.61 1.34 -14.21
N VAL A 31 3.04 2.36 -14.96
CA VAL A 31 4.08 2.21 -15.99
C VAL A 31 5.40 1.73 -15.37
N GLU A 32 5.79 2.33 -14.25
CA GLU A 32 7.04 1.96 -13.57
C GLU A 32 7.00 0.51 -13.06
N ILE A 33 5.85 0.07 -12.55
CA ILE A 33 5.69 -1.32 -12.10
C ILE A 33 5.89 -2.29 -13.27
N VAL A 34 5.28 -1.99 -14.42
CA VAL A 34 5.43 -2.83 -15.61
C VAL A 34 6.89 -2.88 -16.07
N GLU A 35 7.55 -1.73 -16.13
CA GLU A 35 8.94 -1.65 -16.56
C GLU A 35 9.87 -2.43 -15.63
N ARG A 36 9.74 -2.19 -14.33
CA ARG A 36 10.64 -2.78 -13.34
C ARG A 36 10.47 -4.28 -13.22
N ASN A 37 9.24 -4.76 -13.38
CA ASN A 37 8.94 -6.18 -13.30
C ASN A 37 8.97 -6.88 -14.66
N LYS A 38 9.29 -6.17 -15.71
CA LYS A 38 9.32 -6.69 -17.10
C LYS A 38 8.02 -7.38 -17.46
N GLY A 39 6.93 -6.72 -17.17
CA GLY A 39 5.59 -7.23 -17.34
C GLY A 39 4.89 -7.44 -16.02
N LEU A 40 3.71 -8.03 -16.08
CA LEU A 40 2.85 -8.20 -14.91
C LEU A 40 2.68 -9.67 -14.49
N ASP A 41 3.44 -10.58 -15.08
CA ASP A 41 3.43 -11.98 -14.69
C ASP A 41 3.88 -12.12 -13.24
N ASP A 42 3.12 -12.87 -12.46
CA ASP A 42 3.40 -13.11 -11.04
C ASP A 42 3.40 -11.84 -10.16
N VAL A 43 2.88 -10.74 -10.65
CA VAL A 43 2.69 -9.52 -9.84
C VAL A 43 1.35 -9.60 -9.11
N VAL A 44 1.38 -9.31 -7.82
CA VAL A 44 0.20 -9.26 -6.96
C VAL A 44 0.19 -7.92 -6.23
N LEU A 45 -0.94 -7.25 -6.25
CA LEU A 45 -1.11 -5.99 -5.51
C LEU A 45 -1.72 -6.30 -4.14
N LEU A 46 -1.13 -5.77 -3.08
CA LEU A 46 -1.70 -5.85 -1.73
C LEU A 46 -1.86 -4.44 -1.20
N GLY A 47 -3.10 -4.00 -1.10
CA GLY A 47 -3.42 -2.71 -0.52
C GLY A 47 -3.50 -2.79 0.99
N ILE A 48 -2.81 -1.89 1.68
CA ILE A 48 -2.88 -1.82 3.13
C ILE A 48 -4.19 -1.13 3.51
N GLN A 49 -4.95 -1.77 4.39
CA GLN A 49 -6.21 -1.20 4.83
C GLN A 49 -5.97 0.10 5.61
N ARG A 50 -6.71 1.14 5.32
CA ARG A 50 -7.87 1.12 4.42
C ARG A 50 -7.56 1.75 3.06
N ARG A 51 -6.82 2.84 3.06
CA ARG A 51 -6.62 3.70 1.88
C ARG A 51 -5.84 3.03 0.77
N GLY A 52 -4.88 2.19 1.15
CA GLY A 52 -4.11 1.44 0.18
C GLY A 52 -4.96 0.49 -0.66
N VAL A 53 -6.05 -0.01 -0.10
CA VAL A 53 -6.97 -0.91 -0.81
C VAL A 53 -7.60 -0.20 -2.01
N HIS A 54 -8.05 1.03 -1.82
CA HIS A 54 -8.65 1.81 -2.92
C HIS A 54 -7.63 2.14 -4.00
N LEU A 55 -6.41 2.45 -3.60
CA LEU A 55 -5.34 2.76 -4.53
C LEU A 55 -4.92 1.52 -5.33
N ALA A 56 -4.84 0.37 -4.67
CA ALA A 56 -4.56 -0.90 -5.35
C ALA A 56 -5.65 -1.23 -6.38
N ALA A 57 -6.91 -0.99 -6.03
CA ALA A 57 -8.01 -1.20 -6.96
C ALA A 57 -7.90 -0.28 -8.18
N ARG A 58 -7.50 0.96 -8.00
CA ARG A 58 -7.29 1.91 -9.10
C ARG A 58 -6.12 1.48 -9.99
N LEU A 59 -5.02 1.03 -9.40
CA LEU A 59 -3.89 0.49 -10.18
C LEU A 59 -4.33 -0.72 -10.99
N ARG A 60 -5.11 -1.61 -10.38
CA ARG A 60 -5.64 -2.79 -11.08
C ARG A 60 -6.47 -2.41 -12.29
N GLU A 61 -7.31 -1.38 -12.16
CA GLU A 61 -8.11 -0.89 -13.29
C GLU A 61 -7.23 -0.29 -14.39
N ILE A 62 -6.17 0.42 -14.02
CA ILE A 62 -5.22 0.96 -14.99
C ILE A 62 -4.52 -0.18 -15.75
N PHE A 63 -4.05 -1.21 -15.06
CA PHE A 63 -3.44 -2.36 -15.71
C PHE A 63 -4.39 -3.05 -16.68
N LYS A 64 -5.65 -3.19 -16.27
CA LYS A 64 -6.67 -3.81 -17.12
C LYS A 64 -6.90 -2.98 -18.39
N ALA A 65 -6.96 -1.66 -18.26
CA ALA A 65 -7.21 -0.77 -19.39
C ALA A 65 -6.00 -0.64 -20.31
N GLU A 66 -4.81 -0.46 -19.75
CA GLU A 66 -3.60 -0.14 -20.51
C GLU A 66 -2.83 -1.37 -20.97
N GLU A 67 -2.76 -2.41 -20.13
CA GLU A 67 -1.97 -3.60 -20.41
C GLU A 67 -2.82 -4.81 -20.76
N LYS A 68 -4.12 -4.71 -20.63
CA LYS A 68 -5.07 -5.81 -20.86
C LYS A 68 -4.81 -7.02 -19.97
N VAL A 69 -4.26 -6.78 -18.78
CA VAL A 69 -3.94 -7.82 -17.80
C VAL A 69 -4.73 -7.60 -16.53
N LYS A 70 -5.34 -8.66 -16.03
CA LYS A 70 -6.04 -8.65 -14.77
C LYS A 70 -5.07 -9.06 -13.66
N VAL A 71 -4.49 -8.07 -12.98
CA VAL A 71 -3.55 -8.32 -11.88
C VAL A 71 -4.33 -8.69 -10.62
N PRO A 72 -4.00 -9.79 -9.95
CA PRO A 72 -4.62 -10.11 -8.68
C PRO A 72 -4.36 -9.02 -7.65
N ALA A 73 -5.39 -8.67 -6.90
CA ALA A 73 -5.28 -7.66 -5.86
C ALA A 73 -5.95 -8.16 -4.58
N GLY A 74 -5.31 -7.93 -3.46
CA GLY A 74 -5.81 -8.30 -2.15
C GLY A 74 -5.73 -7.16 -1.17
N GLU A 75 -6.22 -7.40 0.03
CA GLU A 75 -6.25 -6.47 1.14
C GLU A 75 -5.43 -7.02 2.29
N LEU A 76 -4.66 -6.16 2.92
CA LEU A 76 -3.81 -6.54 4.04
C LEU A 76 -4.18 -5.71 5.26
N ASP A 77 -4.61 -6.39 6.31
CA ASP A 77 -4.87 -5.76 7.59
C ASP A 77 -3.65 -5.98 8.49
N ILE A 78 -3.03 -4.88 8.90
CA ILE A 78 -1.82 -4.90 9.71
C ILE A 78 -2.07 -4.72 11.21
N THR A 79 -3.33 -4.69 11.62
CA THR A 79 -3.69 -4.37 13.00
C THR A 79 -2.97 -5.25 14.02
N LEU A 80 -2.84 -6.54 13.75
CA LEU A 80 -2.16 -7.48 14.64
C LEU A 80 -0.64 -7.31 14.70
N TYR A 81 -0.06 -6.59 13.74
CA TYR A 81 1.39 -6.50 13.56
C TYR A 81 1.95 -5.13 13.94
N ARG A 82 1.09 -4.22 14.35
CA ARG A 82 1.51 -2.88 14.73
C ARG A 82 2.22 -2.90 16.07
N ASP A 83 3.36 -2.27 16.14
CA ASP A 83 4.17 -2.21 17.34
C ASP A 83 3.68 -1.16 18.35
N ASP A 84 2.76 -0.29 17.93
CA ASP A 84 2.14 0.70 18.81
C ASP A 84 0.87 0.20 19.50
N ILE A 85 0.47 -1.04 19.23
CA ILE A 85 -0.66 -1.65 19.93
C ILE A 85 -0.15 -2.20 21.25
N SER A 86 -0.67 -1.65 22.34
CA SER A 86 -0.42 -2.23 23.67
C SER A 86 -1.08 -3.60 23.74
N THR A 87 -0.43 -4.50 24.47
CA THR A 87 -0.98 -5.82 24.71
C THR A 87 -2.23 -5.70 25.56
N LEU A 88 -3.33 -5.47 24.93
CA LEU A 88 -4.58 -5.39 25.63
C LEU A 88 -5.17 -6.78 25.79
N ALA A 89 -5.82 -6.95 26.93
CA ALA A 89 -6.60 -8.13 27.17
C ALA A 89 -7.70 -8.31 26.14
N ASP A 90 -8.04 -7.26 25.47
CA ASP A 90 -9.07 -7.30 24.44
C ASP A 90 -8.57 -8.04 23.22
N GLN A 91 -9.35 -8.99 22.80
CA GLN A 91 -9.11 -9.74 21.59
C GLN A 91 -8.97 -8.75 20.42
N PRO A 92 -7.88 -8.82 19.67
CA PRO A 92 -7.79 -7.99 18.49
C PRO A 92 -8.95 -8.34 17.57
N VAL A 93 -9.62 -7.32 17.10
CA VAL A 93 -10.66 -7.51 16.10
C VAL A 93 -9.98 -8.05 14.86
N VAL A 94 -10.31 -9.27 14.48
CA VAL A 94 -9.79 -9.86 13.27
C VAL A 94 -10.49 -9.21 12.11
N HIS A 95 -9.82 -8.23 11.51
CA HIS A 95 -10.27 -7.69 10.24
C HIS A 95 -9.83 -8.64 9.14
N SER A 96 -10.67 -8.79 8.15
CA SER A 96 -10.39 -9.73 7.09
C SER A 96 -9.22 -9.28 6.24
N THR A 97 -8.13 -10.02 6.30
CA THR A 97 -7.12 -9.99 5.28
C THR A 97 -7.61 -10.89 4.16
N SER A 98 -7.70 -10.37 2.97
CA SER A 98 -8.13 -11.11 1.79
C SER A 98 -6.99 -11.17 0.78
N ILE A 99 -6.44 -12.36 0.58
CA ILE A 99 -5.29 -12.57 -0.30
C ILE A 99 -5.73 -13.39 -1.50
N PRO A 100 -5.34 -13.00 -2.72
CA PRO A 100 -5.72 -13.71 -3.93
C PRO A 100 -4.82 -14.93 -4.16
N GLY A 101 -5.03 -15.99 -3.40
CA GLY A 101 -4.26 -17.22 -3.52
C GLY A 101 -2.92 -17.18 -2.78
N ASP A 102 -2.01 -18.08 -3.14
CA ASP A 102 -0.70 -18.17 -2.52
C ASP A 102 0.24 -17.13 -3.12
N ILE A 103 0.85 -16.31 -2.28
CA ILE A 103 1.79 -15.28 -2.71
C ILE A 103 3.23 -15.79 -2.81
N THR A 104 3.47 -17.05 -2.45
CA THR A 104 4.82 -17.64 -2.52
C THR A 104 5.33 -17.63 -3.97
N GLY A 105 6.53 -17.11 -4.14
CA GLY A 105 7.15 -16.97 -5.46
C GLY A 105 6.62 -15.80 -6.28
N LYS A 106 5.66 -15.05 -5.77
CA LYS A 106 5.10 -13.89 -6.46
C LYS A 106 5.90 -12.63 -6.16
N ARG A 107 5.73 -11.63 -7.03
CA ARG A 107 6.26 -10.29 -6.80
C ARG A 107 5.13 -9.44 -6.25
N VAL A 108 5.21 -9.16 -4.96
CA VAL A 108 4.18 -8.41 -4.25
C VAL A 108 4.48 -6.93 -4.32
N VAL A 109 3.50 -6.14 -4.72
CA VAL A 109 3.55 -4.68 -4.62
C VAL A 109 2.60 -4.26 -3.51
N LEU A 110 3.17 -3.81 -2.40
CA LEU A 110 2.40 -3.18 -1.31
C LEU A 110 1.99 -1.78 -1.74
N VAL A 111 0.75 -1.43 -1.48
CA VAL A 111 0.20 -0.14 -1.87
C VAL A 111 -0.35 0.57 -0.65
N ASP A 112 0.07 1.80 -0.44
CA ASP A 112 -0.45 2.67 0.61
C ASP A 112 -0.48 4.12 0.13
N ASP A 113 -1.14 4.99 0.88
CA ASP A 113 -1.24 6.40 0.50
C ASP A 113 0.01 7.19 0.87
N VAL A 114 0.50 7.05 2.09
CA VAL A 114 1.61 7.85 2.63
C VAL A 114 2.65 6.98 3.31
N LEU A 115 3.90 7.22 2.98
CA LEU A 115 5.04 6.65 3.70
C LEU A 115 5.58 7.71 4.67
N PHE A 116 5.64 7.36 5.94
CA PHE A 116 6.09 8.25 6.99
C PHE A 116 7.27 7.62 7.74
N THR A 117 7.05 7.10 8.95
CA THR A 117 8.14 6.52 9.75
C THR A 117 8.67 5.19 9.23
N GLY A 118 7.87 4.47 8.47
CA GLY A 118 8.14 3.12 8.01
C GLY A 118 7.52 2.03 8.89
N ARG A 119 6.92 2.39 10.03
CA ARG A 119 6.38 1.42 10.97
C ARG A 119 5.17 0.66 10.42
N THR A 120 4.31 1.34 9.68
CA THR A 120 3.18 0.70 9.00
C THR A 120 3.68 -0.35 8.00
N ILE A 121 4.71 -0.01 7.23
CA ILE A 121 5.27 -0.92 6.24
C ILE A 121 5.98 -2.09 6.90
N ARG A 122 6.68 -1.86 8.01
CA ARG A 122 7.28 -2.95 8.77
C ARG A 122 6.20 -3.95 9.22
N ALA A 123 5.09 -3.45 9.75
CA ALA A 123 3.97 -4.30 10.15
C ALA A 123 3.42 -5.09 8.96
N ALA A 124 3.32 -4.45 7.81
CA ALA A 124 2.87 -5.11 6.58
C ALA A 124 3.83 -6.22 6.15
N LEU A 125 5.14 -6.00 6.25
CA LEU A 125 6.13 -7.01 5.92
C LEU A 125 6.03 -8.21 6.86
N ASP A 126 5.82 -7.99 8.15
CA ASP A 126 5.61 -9.06 9.12
C ASP A 126 4.37 -9.88 8.77
N ALA A 127 3.28 -9.21 8.42
CA ALA A 127 2.05 -9.88 8.00
C ALA A 127 2.26 -10.74 6.75
N ILE A 128 2.98 -10.22 5.77
CA ILE A 128 3.28 -10.95 4.54
C ILE A 128 4.10 -12.20 4.83
N THR A 129 5.05 -12.11 5.75
CA THR A 129 5.90 -13.25 6.14
C THR A 129 5.07 -14.40 6.67
N ASP A 130 3.96 -14.10 7.38
CA ASP A 130 3.05 -15.12 7.88
C ASP A 130 2.15 -15.71 6.79
N LEU A 131 1.99 -15.02 5.68
CA LEU A 131 1.10 -15.45 4.60
C LEU A 131 1.80 -16.27 3.51
N GLY A 132 3.09 -16.14 3.40
CA GLY A 132 3.85 -16.86 2.39
C GLY A 132 5.23 -16.26 2.22
N ARG A 133 5.94 -16.73 1.19
CA ARG A 133 7.29 -16.28 0.89
C ARG A 133 7.37 -15.76 -0.53
N PRO A 134 7.02 -14.49 -0.75
CA PRO A 134 7.13 -13.90 -2.09
C PRO A 134 8.58 -13.84 -2.57
N GLU A 135 8.75 -13.79 -3.88
CA GLU A 135 10.06 -13.59 -4.49
C GLU A 135 10.66 -12.26 -4.06
N ARG A 136 9.83 -11.23 -4.06
CA ARG A 136 10.20 -9.89 -3.57
C ARG A 136 8.96 -9.11 -3.18
N VAL A 137 9.17 -8.08 -2.37
CA VAL A 137 8.14 -7.14 -1.99
C VAL A 137 8.59 -5.74 -2.41
N GLN A 138 7.75 -5.06 -3.14
CA GLN A 138 7.96 -3.68 -3.57
C GLN A 138 6.93 -2.79 -2.90
N LEU A 139 7.22 -1.51 -2.77
CA LEU A 139 6.34 -0.55 -2.09
C LEU A 139 5.98 0.60 -3.04
N ALA A 140 4.69 0.82 -3.20
CA ALA A 140 4.13 1.95 -3.95
C ALA A 140 3.33 2.84 -3.01
N VAL A 141 3.63 4.14 -2.99
CA VAL A 141 2.90 5.12 -2.20
C VAL A 141 2.64 6.37 -3.04
N LEU A 142 1.59 7.11 -2.69
CA LEU A 142 1.31 8.39 -3.36
C LEU A 142 2.28 9.47 -2.90
N VAL A 143 2.58 9.48 -1.61
CA VAL A 143 3.38 10.54 -1.00
C VAL A 143 4.37 9.96 -0.01
N ASP A 144 5.61 10.42 -0.09
CA ASP A 144 6.63 10.15 0.93
C ASP A 144 6.80 11.42 1.78
N ARG A 145 6.44 11.33 3.05
CA ARG A 145 6.55 12.46 3.99
C ARG A 145 7.93 12.64 4.58
N GLY A 146 8.82 11.68 4.38
CA GLY A 146 10.09 11.66 5.09
C GLY A 146 9.92 11.26 6.55
N HIS A 147 10.82 11.71 7.42
CA HIS A 147 10.81 11.43 8.87
C HIS A 147 10.87 9.94 9.19
N ARG A 148 11.70 9.23 8.46
CA ARG A 148 11.85 7.79 8.63
C ARG A 148 12.44 7.44 9.99
N GLU A 149 11.90 6.41 10.64
CA GLU A 149 12.46 5.79 11.84
C GLU A 149 13.05 4.41 11.54
N LEU A 150 12.67 3.83 10.42
CA LEU A 150 13.16 2.54 9.95
C LEU A 150 13.74 2.70 8.53
N PRO A 151 14.72 1.88 8.14
CA PRO A 151 15.35 2.00 6.81
C PRO A 151 14.48 1.40 5.72
N ILE A 152 13.36 2.05 5.45
CA ILE A 152 12.37 1.64 4.46
C ILE A 152 12.23 2.76 3.44
N ALA A 153 12.20 2.40 2.18
CA ALA A 153 12.04 3.34 1.07
C ALA A 153 10.98 2.86 0.11
N ALA A 154 10.30 3.78 -0.54
CA ALA A 154 9.34 3.43 -1.58
C ALA A 154 10.09 3.11 -2.89
N ASP A 155 9.63 2.08 -3.59
CA ASP A 155 10.10 1.76 -4.93
C ASP A 155 9.41 2.63 -5.97
N TYR A 156 8.17 2.99 -5.70
CA TYR A 156 7.33 3.82 -6.58
C TYR A 156 6.68 4.91 -5.74
N VAL A 157 6.90 6.14 -6.11
CA VAL A 157 6.33 7.28 -5.39
C VAL A 157 6.11 8.48 -6.30
#